data_51edc2ec419374012bc3d9df25c0ee70
#
_entry.id   51edc2ec419374012bc3d9df25c0ee70
#
_cell.length_a   1.000
_cell.length_b   1.000
_cell.length_c   1.000
_cell.angle_alpha   90.00
_cell.angle_beta   90.00
_cell.angle_gamma   90.00
#
_symmetry.space_group_name_H-M   'P 1'
#
loop_
_entity.id
_entity.type
_entity.pdbx_description
1 polymer ?
#
loop_
_entity_poly.entity_id
_entity_poly.type
_entity_poly.pdbx_seq_one_letter_code
_entity_poly.pdbx_strand_id
1 'polypeptide(L)'
;MLNQIKKLGIQISIDDFGTGYSSLSYLHRFPFDALKIDRSFVARMTKDRESLGIVKTITTLADELEKVVIAEGVETAEQWRLLNNFGCRFGQGFYFSKPIDAESAGVLLSSPRPWAGIIEMLPNRVDIPVIEVDGARQM
;
A
#
# COMPACT_ATOMS: atom_id res chain seq x y z
N MET A 1 8.93 18.23 -15.69
CA MET A 1 9.83 17.27 -15.00
C MET A 1 9.11 15.98 -14.62
N LEU A 2 8.07 15.93 -13.77
CA LEU A 2 7.39 14.68 -13.38
C LEU A 2 6.82 13.88 -14.55
N ASN A 3 6.20 14.52 -15.53
CA ASN A 3 5.70 13.86 -16.74
C ASN A 3 6.81 13.21 -17.59
N GLN A 4 8.05 13.70 -17.50
CA GLN A 4 9.19 13.08 -18.18
C GLN A 4 9.62 11.80 -17.46
N ILE A 5 9.58 11.80 -16.12
CA ILE A 5 9.83 10.62 -15.29
C ILE A 5 8.78 9.53 -15.59
N LYS A 6 7.51 9.91 -15.70
CA LYS A 6 6.43 9.00 -16.08
C LYS A 6 6.65 8.33 -17.45
N LYS A 7 7.18 9.07 -18.42
CA LYS A 7 7.49 8.50 -19.74
C LYS A 7 8.57 7.41 -19.72
N LEU A 8 9.37 7.37 -18.65
CA LEU A 8 10.36 6.30 -18.42
C LEU A 8 9.77 5.06 -17.76
N GLY A 9 8.46 5.00 -17.56
CA GLY A 9 7.78 3.88 -16.88
C GLY A 9 7.90 3.90 -15.35
N ILE A 10 8.46 4.98 -14.75
CA ILE A 10 8.65 5.08 -13.30
C ILE A 10 7.32 5.43 -12.63
N GLN A 11 6.97 4.70 -11.57
CA GLN A 11 5.82 5.01 -10.74
C GLN A 11 6.18 6.08 -9.70
N ILE A 12 5.24 6.99 -9.46
CA ILE A 12 5.40 8.10 -8.53
C ILE A 12 4.38 7.92 -7.40
N SER A 13 4.85 7.92 -6.15
CA SER A 13 3.97 7.91 -4.97
C SER A 13 4.09 9.20 -4.18
N ILE A 14 2.98 9.63 -3.59
CA ILE A 14 2.96 10.71 -2.60
C ILE A 14 3.11 10.07 -1.24
N ASP A 15 4.16 10.45 -0.52
CA ASP A 15 4.51 9.93 0.79
C ASP A 15 3.89 10.75 1.92
N ASP A 16 3.79 10.17 3.13
CA ASP A 16 3.29 10.79 4.36
C ASP A 16 1.94 11.52 4.19
N PHE A 17 1.05 10.98 3.35
CA PHE A 17 -0.21 11.63 3.04
C PHE A 17 -1.11 11.71 4.28
N GLY A 18 -1.60 12.93 4.55
CA GLY A 18 -2.47 13.24 5.70
C GLY A 18 -1.77 13.98 6.84
N THR A 19 -0.43 14.07 6.87
CA THR A 19 0.32 14.71 7.98
C THR A 19 0.49 16.23 7.81
N GLY A 20 0.18 16.78 6.64
CA GLY A 20 0.42 18.19 6.34
C GLY A 20 -0.72 18.85 5.55
N TYR A 21 -0.50 20.09 5.13
CA TYR A 21 -1.41 20.84 4.27
C TYR A 21 -1.36 20.30 2.82
N SER A 22 -1.89 19.10 2.61
CA SER A 22 -2.09 18.59 1.25
C SER A 22 -3.31 19.27 0.64
N SER A 23 -3.09 20.30 -0.17
CA SER A 23 -4.20 20.91 -0.91
C SER A 23 -4.71 19.93 -1.95
N LEU A 24 -5.95 19.46 -1.82
CA LEU A 24 -6.62 18.59 -2.78
C LEU A 24 -6.55 19.12 -4.22
N SER A 25 -6.45 20.46 -4.39
CA SER A 25 -6.33 21.10 -5.70
C SER A 25 -5.04 20.72 -6.44
N TYR A 26 -3.99 20.30 -5.73
CA TYR A 26 -2.75 19.86 -6.36
C TYR A 26 -2.81 18.41 -6.83
N LEU A 27 -3.62 17.55 -6.18
CA LEU A 27 -3.69 16.13 -6.54
C LEU A 27 -4.10 15.91 -8.01
N HIS A 28 -5.02 16.71 -8.54
CA HIS A 28 -5.42 16.64 -9.96
C HIS A 28 -4.32 17.02 -10.95
N ARG A 29 -3.29 17.75 -10.50
CA ARG A 29 -2.22 18.26 -11.37
C ARG A 29 -0.98 17.40 -11.38
N PHE A 30 -0.80 16.58 -10.36
CA PHE A 30 0.37 15.72 -10.24
C PHE A 30 0.14 14.34 -10.87
N PRO A 31 1.06 13.87 -11.72
CA PRO A 31 0.97 12.55 -12.35
C PRO A 31 1.49 11.48 -11.38
N PHE A 32 0.81 11.30 -10.22
CA PHE A 32 1.16 10.25 -9.27
C PHE A 32 0.35 8.97 -9.54
N ASP A 33 0.85 7.85 -9.04
CA ASP A 33 0.25 6.52 -9.18
C ASP A 33 -0.30 6.00 -7.85
N ALA A 34 0.33 6.39 -6.75
CA ALA A 34 -0.02 5.88 -5.43
C ALA A 34 -0.02 6.96 -4.34
N LEU A 35 -0.87 6.78 -3.33
CA LEU A 35 -0.86 7.51 -2.06
C LEU A 35 -0.38 6.57 -0.96
N LYS A 36 0.58 7.02 -0.14
CA LYS A 36 1.07 6.29 1.03
C LYS A 36 0.48 6.90 2.29
N ILE A 37 -0.29 6.11 3.03
CA ILE A 37 -0.88 6.52 4.31
C ILE A 37 0.22 6.48 5.36
N ASP A 38 0.46 7.61 6.02
CA ASP A 38 1.47 7.69 7.08
C ASP A 38 1.17 6.73 8.23
N ARG A 39 2.23 6.11 8.75
CA ARG A 39 2.19 5.13 9.83
C ARG A 39 1.50 5.64 11.10
N SER A 40 1.53 6.95 11.37
CA SER A 40 0.93 7.51 12.58
C SER A 40 -0.59 7.36 12.62
N PHE A 41 -1.24 7.41 11.46
CA PHE A 41 -2.68 7.14 11.35
C PHE A 41 -2.98 5.66 11.44
N VAL A 42 -2.19 4.81 10.76
CA VAL A 42 -2.35 3.35 10.80
C VAL A 42 -2.16 2.82 12.23
N ALA A 43 -1.17 3.32 12.95
CA ALA A 43 -0.89 2.91 14.34
C ALA A 43 -2.04 3.23 15.30
N ARG A 44 -2.78 4.32 15.06
CA ARG A 44 -3.84 4.80 15.96
C ARG A 44 -5.24 4.39 15.55
N MET A 45 -5.49 4.01 14.29
CA MET A 45 -6.83 3.83 13.74
C MET A 45 -7.70 2.78 14.46
N THR A 46 -7.10 1.83 15.20
CA THR A 46 -7.83 0.84 15.99
C THR A 46 -8.34 1.39 17.33
N LYS A 47 -7.80 2.51 17.79
CA LYS A 47 -8.09 3.10 19.10
C LYS A 47 -8.64 4.52 19.01
N ASP A 48 -8.41 5.19 17.89
CA ASP A 48 -8.76 6.58 17.66
C ASP A 48 -9.69 6.73 16.46
N ARG A 49 -10.89 7.23 16.71
CA ARG A 49 -11.93 7.40 15.70
C ARG A 49 -11.54 8.43 14.63
N GLU A 50 -10.76 9.44 14.99
CA GLU A 50 -10.30 10.47 14.06
C GLU A 50 -9.30 9.86 13.06
N SER A 51 -8.29 9.13 13.56
CA SER A 51 -7.32 8.42 12.72
C SER A 51 -8.01 7.39 11.82
N LEU A 52 -9.00 6.66 12.31
CA LEU A 52 -9.80 5.75 11.50
C LEU A 52 -10.54 6.48 10.37
N GLY A 53 -11.15 7.63 10.70
CA GLY A 53 -11.83 8.49 9.72
C GLY A 53 -10.89 9.01 8.64
N ILE A 54 -9.67 9.42 9.01
CA ILE A 54 -8.64 9.88 8.08
C ILE A 54 -8.23 8.76 7.13
N VAL A 55 -7.91 7.57 7.66
CA VAL A 55 -7.54 6.39 6.83
C VAL A 55 -8.63 6.07 5.83
N LYS A 56 -9.89 6.01 6.29
CA LYS A 56 -11.04 5.75 5.41
C LYS A 56 -11.20 6.83 4.34
N THR A 57 -11.01 8.10 4.69
CA THR A 57 -11.11 9.21 3.73
C THR A 57 -10.01 9.13 2.67
N ILE A 58 -8.77 8.82 3.06
CA ILE A 58 -7.65 8.69 2.12
C ILE A 58 -7.89 7.52 1.16
N THR A 59 -8.36 6.38 1.66
CA THR A 59 -8.65 5.22 0.80
C THR A 59 -9.78 5.52 -0.18
N THR A 60 -10.86 6.16 0.26
CA THR A 60 -11.96 6.58 -0.62
C THR A 60 -11.48 7.59 -1.68
N LEU A 61 -10.69 8.59 -1.27
CA LEU A 61 -10.15 9.58 -2.19
C LEU A 61 -9.28 8.95 -3.28
N ALA A 62 -8.43 8.01 -2.92
CA ALA A 62 -7.58 7.34 -3.88
C ALA A 62 -8.38 6.47 -4.86
N ASP A 63 -9.42 5.79 -4.39
CA ASP A 63 -10.33 5.01 -5.23
C ASP A 63 -11.04 5.91 -6.26
N GLU A 64 -11.60 7.04 -5.84
CA GLU A 64 -12.22 8.03 -6.71
C GLU A 64 -11.25 8.65 -7.74
N LEU A 65 -9.97 8.71 -7.40
CA LEU A 65 -8.90 9.18 -8.29
C LEU A 65 -8.29 8.05 -9.14
N GLU A 66 -8.76 6.82 -9.01
CA GLU A 66 -8.19 5.62 -9.65
C GLU A 66 -6.70 5.44 -9.33
N LYS A 67 -6.32 5.66 -8.07
CA LYS A 67 -4.95 5.56 -7.57
C LYS A 67 -4.80 4.44 -6.56
N VAL A 68 -3.59 3.90 -6.49
CA VAL A 68 -3.24 2.88 -5.51
C VAL A 68 -3.06 3.52 -4.13
N VAL A 69 -3.51 2.81 -3.08
CA VAL A 69 -3.20 3.16 -1.69
C VAL A 69 -2.25 2.13 -1.10
N ILE A 70 -1.24 2.63 -0.41
CA ILE A 70 -0.28 1.82 0.34
C ILE A 70 -0.32 2.27 1.79
N ALA A 71 -0.64 1.37 2.72
CA ALA A 71 -0.61 1.67 4.15
C ALA A 71 0.76 1.37 4.74
N GLU A 72 1.32 2.33 5.47
CA GLU A 72 2.61 2.17 6.13
C GLU A 72 2.47 1.84 7.61
N GLY A 73 3.46 1.09 8.13
CA GLY A 73 3.51 0.76 9.55
C GLY A 73 2.39 -0.17 10.02
N VAL A 74 1.95 -1.11 9.18
CA VAL A 74 1.02 -2.16 9.58
C VAL A 74 1.73 -3.11 10.52
N GLU A 75 1.27 -3.22 11.77
CA GLU A 75 1.90 -4.04 12.81
C GLU A 75 1.00 -5.16 13.32
N THR A 76 -0.33 -5.08 13.08
CA THR A 76 -1.29 -6.06 13.59
C THR A 76 -2.26 -6.55 12.51
N ALA A 77 -2.76 -7.78 12.70
CA ALA A 77 -3.81 -8.36 11.86
C ALA A 77 -5.10 -7.53 11.88
N GLU A 78 -5.40 -6.86 12.99
CA GLU A 78 -6.59 -6.01 13.12
C GLU A 78 -6.47 -4.77 12.22
N GLN A 79 -5.31 -4.10 12.24
CA GLN A 79 -5.04 -2.97 11.34
C GLN A 79 -5.17 -3.40 9.88
N TRP A 80 -4.54 -4.53 9.52
CA TRP A 80 -4.59 -5.03 8.14
C TRP A 80 -6.02 -5.35 7.70
N ARG A 81 -6.83 -5.97 8.55
CA ARG A 81 -8.25 -6.27 8.27
C ARG A 81 -9.06 -5.01 8.04
N LEU A 82 -8.89 -3.98 8.88
CA LEU A 82 -9.58 -2.70 8.70
C LEU A 82 -9.19 -2.00 7.40
N LEU A 83 -7.90 -1.98 7.07
CA LEU A 83 -7.39 -1.42 5.81
C LEU A 83 -8.01 -2.13 4.60
N ASN A 84 -8.04 -3.45 4.61
CA ASN A 84 -8.68 -4.22 3.54
C ASN A 84 -10.18 -3.93 3.41
N ASN A 85 -10.90 -3.78 4.53
CA ASN A 85 -12.32 -3.43 4.53
C ASN A 85 -12.58 -2.04 3.91
N PHE A 86 -11.59 -1.15 3.94
CA PHE A 86 -11.65 0.15 3.27
C PHE A 86 -11.16 0.11 1.82
N GLY A 87 -10.75 -1.06 1.31
CA GLY A 87 -10.25 -1.21 -0.06
C GLY A 87 -8.74 -1.00 -0.22
N CYS A 88 -7.98 -0.78 0.86
CA CYS A 88 -6.53 -0.70 0.81
C CYS A 88 -5.94 -2.10 0.62
N ARG A 89 -5.30 -2.35 -0.52
CA ARG A 89 -4.78 -3.67 -0.91
C ARG A 89 -3.28 -3.83 -0.73
N PHE A 90 -2.58 -2.74 -0.50
CA PHE A 90 -1.13 -2.73 -0.33
C PHE A 90 -0.76 -2.21 1.03
N GLY A 91 0.16 -2.89 1.69
CA GLY A 91 0.65 -2.49 3.00
C GLY A 91 2.10 -2.87 3.20
N GLN A 92 2.79 -2.08 4.00
CA GLN A 92 4.11 -2.43 4.49
C GLN A 92 4.16 -2.24 6.00
N GLY A 93 4.91 -3.11 6.69
CA GLY A 93 5.07 -3.02 8.13
C GLY A 93 5.48 -4.34 8.75
N PHE A 94 5.72 -4.33 10.05
CA PHE A 94 6.24 -5.48 10.79
C PHE A 94 5.25 -6.64 10.89
N TYR A 95 3.98 -6.39 10.61
CA TYR A 95 3.00 -7.46 10.47
C TYR A 95 3.36 -8.43 9.33
N PHE A 96 3.93 -7.95 8.26
CA PHE A 96 4.33 -8.76 7.11
C PHE A 96 5.76 -9.29 7.28
N SER A 97 6.71 -8.38 7.50
CA SER A 97 8.10 -8.70 7.78
C SER A 97 8.81 -7.48 8.36
N LYS A 98 9.75 -7.72 9.27
CA LYS A 98 10.79 -6.74 9.59
C LYS A 98 11.77 -6.64 8.41
N PRO A 99 12.60 -5.58 8.34
CA PRO A 99 13.69 -5.53 7.38
C PRO A 99 14.56 -6.80 7.46
N ILE A 100 14.78 -7.44 6.33
CA ILE A 100 15.55 -8.68 6.19
C ILE A 100 16.50 -8.53 5.00
N ASP A 101 17.53 -9.36 4.95
CA ASP A 101 18.46 -9.44 3.83
C ASP A 101 17.81 -10.09 2.58
N ALA A 102 18.52 -10.03 1.45
CA ALA A 102 18.00 -10.51 0.17
C ALA A 102 17.75 -12.05 0.15
N GLU A 103 18.57 -12.83 0.84
CA GLU A 103 18.42 -14.28 0.92
C GLU A 103 17.16 -14.65 1.70
N SER A 104 16.98 -14.04 2.89
CA SER A 104 15.78 -14.22 3.72
C SER A 104 14.51 -13.73 2.99
N ALA A 105 14.60 -12.67 2.21
CA ALA A 105 13.49 -12.20 1.39
C ALA A 105 13.09 -13.22 0.32
N GLY A 106 14.07 -13.87 -0.33
CA GLY A 106 13.83 -14.96 -1.27
C GLY A 106 13.07 -16.13 -0.64
N VAL A 107 13.46 -16.53 0.58
CA VAL A 107 12.77 -17.58 1.35
C VAL A 107 11.34 -17.15 1.69
N LEU A 108 11.15 -15.90 2.16
CA LEU A 108 9.83 -15.38 2.50
C LEU A 108 8.87 -15.37 1.30
N LEU A 109 9.36 -14.99 0.12
CA LEU A 109 8.57 -14.97 -1.11
C LEU A 109 8.19 -16.36 -1.61
N SER A 110 9.01 -17.37 -1.33
CA SER A 110 8.82 -18.77 -1.73
C SER A 110 7.94 -19.56 -0.76
N SER A 111 7.71 -19.03 0.45
CA SER A 111 6.98 -19.72 1.52
C SER A 111 5.50 -19.35 1.53
N PRO A 112 4.60 -20.19 2.08
CA PRO A 112 3.22 -19.81 2.36
C PRO A 112 3.21 -18.56 3.25
N ARG A 113 2.52 -17.53 2.80
CA ARG A 113 2.47 -16.23 3.50
C ARG A 113 1.58 -16.35 4.73
N PRO A 114 2.06 -16.02 5.94
CA PRO A 114 1.24 -16.10 7.16
C PRO A 114 -0.04 -15.27 7.14
N TRP A 115 -0.07 -14.23 6.30
CA TRP A 115 -1.22 -13.33 6.11
C TRP A 115 -2.14 -13.73 4.95
N ALA A 116 -1.86 -14.80 4.21
CA ALA A 116 -2.64 -15.22 3.03
C ALA A 116 -4.10 -15.58 3.39
N GLY A 117 -4.33 -16.23 4.53
CA GLY A 117 -5.68 -16.59 4.97
C GLY A 117 -6.61 -15.41 5.26
N ILE A 118 -6.08 -14.20 5.46
CA ILE A 118 -6.87 -12.98 5.65
C ILE A 118 -7.35 -12.43 4.30
N ILE A 119 -6.56 -12.63 3.24
CA ILE A 119 -6.88 -12.17 1.88
C ILE A 119 -7.97 -13.04 1.24
N GLU A 120 -8.03 -14.32 1.58
CA GLU A 120 -9.04 -15.25 1.04
C GLU A 120 -10.46 -14.99 1.54
N MET A 121 -10.62 -14.24 2.63
CA MET A 121 -11.93 -13.85 3.16
C MET A 121 -12.53 -12.60 2.50
N LEU A 122 -11.87 -11.99 1.53
CA LEU A 122 -12.36 -10.77 0.88
C LEU A 122 -13.16 -11.09 -0.38
N PRO A 123 -14.36 -10.51 -0.54
CA PRO A 123 -15.30 -10.84 -1.62
C PRO A 123 -14.94 -10.19 -2.94
N ASN A 124 -13.75 -10.00 -3.37
CA ASN A 124 -13.41 -9.63 -4.76
C ASN A 124 -11.91 -9.85 -5.00
N ARG A 125 -11.57 -11.00 -5.58
CA ARG A 125 -10.29 -11.21 -6.24
C ARG A 125 -10.18 -10.27 -7.45
N VAL A 126 -9.35 -9.24 -7.35
CA VAL A 126 -8.77 -8.66 -8.54
C VAL A 126 -7.46 -9.38 -8.76
N ASP A 127 -7.35 -10.09 -9.86
CA ASP A 127 -6.10 -10.70 -10.31
C ASP A 127 -5.04 -9.60 -10.45
N ILE A 128 -4.12 -9.55 -9.49
CA ILE A 128 -2.92 -8.74 -9.63
C ILE A 128 -2.06 -9.48 -10.64
N PRO A 129 -1.72 -8.90 -11.79
CA PRO A 129 -0.77 -9.54 -12.70
C PRO A 129 0.53 -9.74 -11.94
N VAL A 130 0.87 -11.00 -11.67
CA VAL A 130 2.20 -11.38 -11.21
C VAL A 130 3.11 -11.07 -12.39
N ILE A 131 3.97 -10.05 -12.25
CA ILE A 131 5.06 -9.85 -13.19
C ILE A 131 6.01 -11.02 -12.93
N GLU A 132 5.91 -12.05 -13.75
CA GLU A 132 6.96 -13.06 -13.85
C GLU A 132 8.21 -12.34 -14.38
N VAL A 133 9.20 -12.17 -13.51
CA VAL A 133 10.54 -11.76 -13.93
C VAL A 133 11.17 -13.01 -14.55
N ASP A 134 10.93 -13.19 -15.85
CA ASP A 134 11.60 -14.20 -16.65
C ASP A 134 13.05 -13.76 -16.83
N GLY A 135 13.98 -14.39 -16.12
CA GLY A 135 15.39 -14.01 -16.21
C GLY A 135 16.33 -14.72 -15.24
N ALA A 136 16.08 -15.98 -14.92
CA ALA A 136 17.07 -16.82 -14.23
C ALA A 136 17.21 -18.18 -14.92
N ARG A 137 17.54 -18.15 -16.21
CA ARG A 137 18.16 -19.29 -16.90
C ARG A 137 19.29 -18.80 -17.77
N GLN A 138 20.46 -19.33 -17.50
CA GLN A 138 21.76 -19.29 -18.18
C GLN A 138 22.76 -18.27 -17.62
N MET A 139 23.58 -18.66 -16.67
CA MET A 139 24.97 -19.14 -16.89
C MET A 139 25.45 -19.88 -15.66
#